data_e4c89ae35e58e700ddba1b12a21eaefc
#
_entry.id   e4c89ae35e58e700ddba1b12a21eaefc
#
_cell.length_a   1.000
_cell.length_b   1.000
_cell.length_c   1.000
_cell.angle_alpha   90.00
_cell.angle_beta   90.00
_cell.angle_gamma   90.00
#
_symmetry.space_group_name_H-M   'P 1'
#
loop_
_entity.id
_entity.type
_entity.pdbx_description
1 polymer ?
#
loop_
_entity_poly.entity_id
_entity_poly.type
_entity_poly.pdbx_seq_one_letter_code
_entity_poly.pdbx_strand_id
1 'polypeptide(L)'
;MRPLLLLFSAVALFAQPSTDLTQALTSSRQRIDSIDDQIVKLLNERAQVVRDVGLIKKQYHAPASAPGREEQVVRRAAGEARAPLTPSAVEAIYKVLLHEMSSMEASEMEKASKVP
;
A
#
# COMPACT_ATOMS: atom_id res chain seq x y z
N MET A 1 -67.11 -12.19 -25.96
CA MET A 1 -65.97 -11.27 -26.09
C MET A 1 -65.20 -11.33 -24.79
N ARG A 2 -64.03 -11.89 -24.82
CA ARG A 2 -63.07 -11.87 -23.67
C ARG A 2 -62.05 -10.80 -23.91
N PRO A 3 -61.80 -9.87 -22.99
CA PRO A 3 -60.70 -8.91 -23.11
C PRO A 3 -59.41 -9.64 -22.81
N LEU A 4 -58.48 -9.55 -23.72
CA LEU A 4 -57.09 -10.01 -23.59
C LEU A 4 -56.34 -9.00 -22.73
N LEU A 5 -56.09 -9.33 -21.46
CA LEU A 5 -55.24 -8.56 -20.57
C LEU A 5 -53.78 -8.75 -21.00
N LEU A 6 -53.24 -7.76 -21.68
CA LEU A 6 -51.81 -7.65 -21.94
C LEU A 6 -51.10 -7.19 -20.64
N LEU A 7 -50.53 -8.16 -19.95
CA LEU A 7 -49.59 -7.89 -18.86
C LEU A 7 -48.28 -7.32 -19.45
N PHE A 8 -48.14 -6.02 -19.40
CA PHE A 8 -46.85 -5.37 -19.61
C PHE A 8 -45.98 -5.68 -18.38
N SER A 9 -45.12 -6.69 -18.48
CA SER A 9 -44.01 -6.88 -17.56
C SER A 9 -43.01 -5.77 -17.83
N ALA A 10 -42.99 -4.78 -16.95
CA ALA A 10 -41.90 -3.81 -16.91
C ALA A 10 -40.63 -4.52 -16.43
N VAL A 11 -39.79 -4.95 -17.38
CA VAL A 11 -38.44 -5.38 -17.06
C VAL A 11 -37.68 -4.15 -16.61
N ALA A 12 -37.46 -4.02 -15.31
CA ALA A 12 -36.56 -3.01 -14.78
C ALA A 12 -35.16 -3.27 -15.34
N LEU A 13 -34.76 -2.43 -16.27
CA LEU A 13 -33.40 -2.43 -16.84
C LEU A 13 -32.47 -1.89 -15.77
N PHE A 14 -31.98 -2.76 -14.87
CA PHE A 14 -30.84 -2.43 -14.04
C PHE A 14 -29.67 -2.21 -14.99
N ALA A 15 -29.14 -0.97 -15.01
CA ALA A 15 -27.96 -0.65 -15.78
C ALA A 15 -26.80 -1.52 -15.29
N GLN A 16 -26.52 -2.61 -15.99
CA GLN A 16 -25.33 -3.43 -15.80
C GLN A 16 -24.14 -2.55 -16.25
N PRO A 17 -23.00 -2.51 -15.48
CA PRO A 17 -21.80 -1.85 -15.98
C PRO A 17 -21.51 -2.44 -17.36
N SER A 18 -21.33 -1.56 -18.37
CA SER A 18 -21.18 -2.02 -19.74
C SER A 18 -20.02 -3.00 -19.83
N THR A 19 -20.18 -4.12 -20.52
CA THR A 19 -19.13 -5.10 -20.83
C THR A 19 -17.89 -4.42 -21.40
N ASP A 20 -18.11 -3.36 -22.22
CA ASP A 20 -17.06 -2.55 -22.84
C ASP A 20 -16.20 -1.80 -21.82
N LEU A 21 -16.81 -1.19 -20.79
CA LEU A 21 -16.07 -0.53 -19.71
C LEU A 21 -15.24 -1.53 -18.93
N THR A 22 -15.80 -2.69 -18.59
CA THR A 22 -15.09 -3.75 -17.88
C THR A 22 -13.87 -4.22 -18.67
N GLN A 23 -14.04 -4.47 -19.98
CA GLN A 23 -12.94 -4.85 -20.87
C GLN A 23 -11.90 -3.76 -21.00
N ALA A 24 -12.31 -2.49 -21.18
CA ALA A 24 -11.41 -1.35 -21.29
C ALA A 24 -10.55 -1.18 -20.05
N LEU A 25 -11.10 -1.46 -18.86
CA LEU A 25 -10.38 -1.35 -17.58
C LEU A 25 -9.53 -2.57 -17.24
N THR A 26 -9.80 -3.74 -17.80
CA THR A 26 -9.13 -5.00 -17.45
C THR A 26 -7.61 -4.90 -17.61
N SER A 27 -7.12 -4.41 -18.73
CA SER A 27 -5.68 -4.27 -18.99
C SER A 27 -5.00 -3.33 -18.00
N SER A 28 -5.63 -2.19 -17.71
CA SER A 28 -5.10 -1.21 -16.74
C SER A 28 -5.09 -1.78 -15.32
N ARG A 29 -6.13 -2.51 -14.93
CA ARG A 29 -6.20 -3.18 -13.62
C ARG A 29 -5.12 -4.25 -13.48
N GLN A 30 -4.90 -5.08 -14.51
CA GLN A 30 -3.82 -6.06 -14.50
C GLN A 30 -2.44 -5.41 -14.36
N ARG A 31 -2.23 -4.26 -15.00
CA ARG A 31 -0.98 -3.49 -14.85
C ARG A 31 -0.81 -2.95 -13.44
N ILE A 32 -1.89 -2.46 -12.82
CA ILE A 32 -1.88 -2.01 -11.43
C ILE A 32 -1.54 -3.18 -10.51
N ASP A 33 -2.20 -4.33 -10.66
CA ASP A 33 -1.95 -5.52 -9.85
C ASP A 33 -0.48 -5.95 -9.94
N SER A 34 0.09 -5.94 -11.13
CA SER A 34 1.52 -6.25 -11.34
C SER A 34 2.45 -5.26 -10.65
N ILE A 35 2.10 -3.97 -10.64
CA ILE A 35 2.86 -2.94 -9.91
C ILE A 35 2.71 -3.16 -8.40
N ASP A 36 1.52 -3.47 -7.92
CA ASP A 36 1.27 -3.75 -6.51
C ASP A 36 2.10 -4.94 -6.02
N ASP A 37 2.20 -6.01 -6.81
CA ASP A 37 3.07 -7.14 -6.50
C ASP A 37 4.55 -6.70 -6.34
N GLN A 38 5.01 -5.79 -7.18
CA GLN A 38 6.36 -5.23 -7.09
C GLN A 38 6.52 -4.35 -5.84
N ILE A 39 5.52 -3.55 -5.52
CA ILE A 39 5.53 -2.72 -4.30
C ILE A 39 5.62 -3.60 -3.06
N VAL A 40 4.78 -4.63 -2.95
CA VAL A 40 4.79 -5.56 -1.81
C VAL A 40 6.12 -6.30 -1.71
N LYS A 41 6.68 -6.73 -2.85
CA LYS A 41 8.01 -7.34 -2.87
C LYS A 41 9.08 -6.40 -2.31
N LEU A 42 9.10 -5.15 -2.73
CA LEU A 42 10.05 -4.15 -2.24
C LEU A 42 9.82 -3.80 -0.76
N LEU A 43 8.58 -3.76 -0.31
CA LEU A 43 8.26 -3.59 1.12
C LEU A 43 8.80 -4.75 1.95
N ASN A 44 8.68 -5.99 1.48
CA ASN A 44 9.24 -7.16 2.14
C ASN A 44 10.77 -7.07 2.22
N GLU A 45 11.43 -6.71 1.13
CA GLU A 45 12.89 -6.51 1.11
C GLU A 45 13.31 -5.41 2.10
N ARG A 46 12.61 -4.28 2.09
CA ARG A 46 12.86 -3.18 3.00
C ARG A 46 12.69 -3.61 4.46
N ALA A 47 11.64 -4.36 4.77
CA ALA A 47 11.38 -4.88 6.12
C ALA A 47 12.54 -5.76 6.63
N GLN A 48 13.11 -6.61 5.78
CA GLN A 48 14.29 -7.42 6.15
C GLN A 48 15.49 -6.52 6.51
N VAL A 49 15.77 -5.50 5.71
CA VAL A 49 16.85 -4.55 6.00
C VAL A 49 16.59 -3.77 7.29
N VAL A 50 15.34 -3.33 7.53
CA VAL A 50 14.95 -2.66 8.78
C VAL A 50 15.14 -3.58 9.99
N ARG A 51 14.82 -4.86 9.87
CA ARG A 51 15.10 -5.86 10.92
C ARG A 51 16.58 -5.94 11.23
N ASP A 52 17.42 -6.02 10.20
CA ASP A 52 18.88 -6.08 10.36
C ASP A 52 19.41 -4.79 11.03
N VAL A 53 18.89 -3.64 10.64
CA VAL A 53 19.20 -2.35 11.29
C VAL A 53 18.82 -2.38 12.76
N GLY A 54 17.65 -2.92 13.11
CA GLY A 54 17.21 -3.07 14.49
C GLY A 54 18.16 -3.94 15.32
N LEU A 55 18.64 -5.03 14.76
CA LEU A 55 19.63 -5.91 15.44
C LEU A 55 20.97 -5.19 15.67
N ILE A 56 21.42 -4.38 14.69
CA ILE A 56 22.62 -3.55 14.83
C ILE A 56 22.41 -2.50 15.94
N LYS A 57 21.29 -1.78 15.92
CA LYS A 57 20.98 -0.79 16.98
C LYS A 57 21.00 -1.41 18.36
N LYS A 58 20.43 -2.59 18.50
CA LYS A 58 20.44 -3.35 19.76
C LYS A 58 21.86 -3.65 20.22
N GLN A 59 22.71 -4.11 19.33
CA GLN A 59 24.12 -4.40 19.61
C GLN A 59 24.87 -3.16 20.14
N TYR A 60 24.53 -1.97 19.66
CA TYR A 60 25.12 -0.69 20.07
C TYR A 60 24.31 0.05 21.15
N HIS A 61 23.30 -0.58 21.72
CA HIS A 61 22.41 0.02 22.72
C HIS A 61 21.72 1.33 22.22
N ALA A 62 21.47 1.42 20.93
CA ALA A 62 20.80 2.55 20.32
C ALA A 62 19.26 2.37 20.31
N PRO A 63 18.46 3.45 20.40
CA PRO A 63 17.02 3.37 20.32
C PRO A 63 16.53 3.01 18.91
N ALA A 64 15.38 2.32 18.80
CA ALA A 64 14.76 2.00 17.52
C ALA A 64 14.36 3.26 16.73
N SER A 65 13.82 4.26 17.43
CA SER A 65 13.40 5.52 16.81
C SER A 65 14.60 6.39 16.41
N ALA A 66 14.56 6.95 15.21
CA ALA A 66 15.56 7.88 14.68
C ALA A 66 14.85 9.03 13.93
N PRO A 67 14.24 10.01 14.64
CA PRO A 67 13.39 11.04 14.04
C PRO A 67 14.08 11.84 12.93
N GLY A 68 15.33 12.22 13.09
CA GLY A 68 16.09 12.94 12.06
C GLY A 68 16.28 12.14 10.78
N ARG A 69 16.50 10.84 10.90
CA ARG A 69 16.59 9.93 9.74
C ARG A 69 15.25 9.76 9.05
N GLU A 70 14.18 9.64 9.83
CA GLU A 70 12.81 9.51 9.29
C GLU A 70 12.44 10.73 8.44
N GLU A 71 12.66 11.94 8.96
CA GLU A 71 12.44 13.16 8.18
C GLU A 71 13.27 13.22 6.90
N GLN A 72 14.52 12.81 6.94
CA GLN A 72 15.40 12.76 5.78
C GLN A 72 14.83 11.81 4.71
N VAL A 73 14.36 10.62 5.11
CA VAL A 73 13.76 9.63 4.20
C VAL A 73 12.50 10.19 3.56
N VAL A 74 11.61 10.81 4.34
CA VAL A 74 10.37 11.42 3.85
C VAL A 74 10.67 12.50 2.81
N ARG A 75 11.58 13.42 3.12
CA ARG A 75 11.96 14.50 2.19
C ARG A 75 12.56 13.97 0.90
N ARG A 76 13.45 12.99 0.99
CA ARG A 76 14.06 12.36 -0.20
C ARG A 76 13.01 11.70 -1.08
N ALA A 77 12.13 10.90 -0.49
CA ALA A 77 11.06 10.23 -1.23
C ALA A 77 10.10 11.23 -1.89
N ALA A 78 9.67 12.26 -1.15
CA ALA A 78 8.80 13.30 -1.69
C ALA A 78 9.45 14.04 -2.87
N GLY A 79 10.77 14.24 -2.84
CA GLY A 79 11.52 14.86 -3.94
C GLY A 79 11.56 14.03 -5.21
N GLU A 80 11.29 12.73 -5.14
CA GLU A 80 11.25 11.82 -6.30
C GLU A 80 9.86 11.73 -6.94
N ALA A 81 8.84 12.36 -6.35
CA ALA A 81 7.49 12.36 -6.90
C ALA A 81 7.43 12.98 -8.31
N ARG A 82 6.65 12.38 -9.18
CA ARG A 82 6.40 12.87 -10.55
C ARG A 82 4.89 12.90 -10.80
N ALA A 83 4.44 13.95 -11.47
CA ALA A 83 3.03 14.06 -11.85
C ALA A 83 2.56 12.79 -12.59
N PRO A 84 1.35 12.29 -12.33
CA PRO A 84 0.28 12.90 -11.49
C PRO A 84 0.45 12.70 -9.98
N LEU A 85 1.43 11.94 -9.51
CA LEU A 85 1.71 11.76 -8.09
C LEU A 85 2.39 13.01 -7.52
N THR A 86 1.82 13.56 -6.44
CA THR A 86 2.33 14.78 -5.80
C THR A 86 3.36 14.46 -4.71
N PRO A 87 4.31 15.38 -4.42
CA PRO A 87 5.20 15.26 -3.27
C PRO A 87 4.46 15.07 -1.94
N SER A 88 3.35 15.78 -1.75
CA SER A 88 2.49 15.67 -0.57
C SER A 88 1.89 14.27 -0.41
N ALA A 89 1.47 13.64 -1.50
CA ALA A 89 0.96 12.27 -1.49
C ALA A 89 2.06 11.27 -1.11
N VAL A 90 3.26 11.42 -1.67
CA VAL A 90 4.42 10.58 -1.33
C VAL A 90 4.80 10.75 0.14
N GLU A 91 4.82 11.99 0.64
CA GLU A 91 5.07 12.27 2.05
C GLU A 91 4.10 11.53 2.96
N ALA A 92 2.80 11.59 2.67
CA ALA A 92 1.77 10.90 3.45
C ALA A 92 1.97 9.37 3.46
N ILE A 93 2.26 8.78 2.30
CA ILE A 93 2.53 7.34 2.17
C ILE A 93 3.77 6.95 2.99
N TYR A 94 4.86 7.70 2.88
CA TYR A 94 6.10 7.40 3.59
C TYR A 94 6.00 7.59 5.11
N LYS A 95 5.21 8.54 5.59
CA LYS A 95 4.93 8.67 7.02
C LYS A 95 4.29 7.40 7.60
N VAL A 96 3.30 6.84 6.90
CA VAL A 96 2.67 5.57 7.30
C VAL A 96 3.67 4.42 7.19
N LEU A 97 4.39 4.33 6.08
CA LEU A 97 5.41 3.29 5.87
C LEU A 97 6.46 3.29 6.99
N LEU A 98 7.01 4.45 7.35
CA LEU A 98 8.01 4.55 8.40
C LEU A 98 7.44 4.22 9.77
N HIS A 99 6.20 4.63 10.06
CA HIS A 99 5.52 4.26 11.30
C HIS A 99 5.40 2.74 11.44
N GLU A 100 4.92 2.06 10.43
CA GLU A 100 4.77 0.59 10.44
C GLU A 100 6.12 -0.12 10.53
N MET A 101 7.13 0.35 9.79
CA MET A 101 8.48 -0.22 9.82
C MET A 101 9.17 0.00 11.17
N SER A 102 9.00 1.16 11.81
CA SER A 102 9.55 1.41 13.16
C SER A 102 8.88 0.53 14.22
N SER A 103 7.58 0.32 14.11
CA SER A 103 6.85 -0.58 15.01
C SER A 103 7.32 -2.03 14.87
N MET A 104 7.53 -2.48 13.64
CA MET A 104 8.08 -3.81 13.36
C MET A 104 9.51 -3.94 13.90
N GLU A 105 10.38 -2.95 13.65
CA GLU A 105 11.75 -2.92 14.12
C GLU A 105 11.82 -3.06 15.65
N ALA A 106 11.04 -2.27 16.38
CA ALA A 106 10.97 -2.34 17.83
C ALA A 106 10.52 -3.73 18.32
N SER A 107 9.53 -4.32 17.68
CA SER A 107 9.05 -5.68 17.98
C SER A 107 10.14 -6.74 17.75
N GLU A 108 10.86 -6.66 16.64
CA GLU A 108 11.97 -7.59 16.34
C GLU A 108 13.15 -7.44 17.32
N MET A 109 13.48 -6.22 17.72
CA MET A 109 14.49 -5.96 18.75
C MET A 109 14.09 -6.56 20.10
N GLU A 110 12.81 -6.47 20.48
CA GLU A 110 12.29 -7.05 21.71
C GLU A 110 12.35 -8.59 21.68
N LYS A 111 11.94 -9.21 20.57
CA LYS A 111 12.01 -10.67 20.38
C LYS A 111 13.44 -11.18 20.52
N ALA A 112 14.40 -10.49 19.91
CA ALA A 112 15.82 -10.84 20.01
C ALA A 112 16.40 -10.70 21.43
N SER A 113 15.75 -9.94 22.31
CA SER A 113 16.13 -9.82 23.73
C SER A 113 15.69 -11.01 24.58
N LYS A 114 14.69 -11.78 24.12
CA LYS A 114 14.09 -12.91 24.86
C LYS A 114 14.70 -14.26 24.50
N VAL A 115 15.61 -14.30 23.53
CA VAL A 115 16.35 -15.54 23.20
C VAL A 115 17.52 -15.67 24.17
N PRO A 116 17.58 -16.76 24.95
CA PRO A 116 18.67 -16.98 25.90
C PRO A 116 20.02 -17.19 25.22
#